data_73c003d6136a943e1e93b5a242f3b689
#
_entry.id   73c003d6136a943e1e93b5a242f3b689
#
_cell.length_a   1.000
_cell.length_b   1.000
_cell.length_c   1.000
_cell.angle_alpha   90.00
_cell.angle_beta   90.00
_cell.angle_gamma   90.00
#
_symmetry.space_group_name_H-M   'P 1'
#
loop_
_entity.id
_entity.type
_entity.pdbx_description
1 polymer ?
#
loop_
_entity_poly.entity_id
_entity_poly.type
_entity_poly.pdbx_seq_one_letter_code
_entity_poly.pdbx_strand_id
1 'polypeptide(L)'
;MKKIILIFIFNVFLVNNSFALIEIDITRGNLDPLPIAVSPLHVDVKSENYEGIKIKELGEDISKIIEDNFKSTGLFNPLKKEAFVQKPDIAHLKPRFEDWRLIKAQALVTGKLLITDGKLKIEFRLWDLAATKETTALAFTTTPSNWRRVAHIISDKIYERLTGEEGYFDTRIIYVAESGPKEQRIKKLAIMDQDGANIKYLTLGNELVLTPRFNP
;
A
#
# COMPACT_ATOMS: atom_id res chain seq x y z
N MET A 1 -14.03 47.73 31.55
CA MET A 1 -13.23 46.58 31.93
C MET A 1 -13.98 45.25 31.74
N LYS A 2 -15.20 45.02 32.25
CA LYS A 2 -15.97 43.77 32.08
C LYS A 2 -16.19 43.34 30.61
N LYS A 3 -16.47 44.29 29.68
CA LYS A 3 -16.65 43.99 28.24
C LYS A 3 -15.36 43.55 27.54
N ILE A 4 -14.21 44.08 27.94
CA ILE A 4 -12.90 43.70 27.39
C ILE A 4 -12.53 42.29 27.83
N ILE A 5 -12.79 41.92 29.08
CA ILE A 5 -12.58 40.59 29.63
C ILE A 5 -13.45 39.56 28.92
N LEU A 6 -14.71 39.90 28.60
CA LEU A 6 -15.60 39.00 27.88
C LEU A 6 -15.14 38.71 26.44
N ILE A 7 -14.62 39.73 25.74
CA ILE A 7 -14.03 39.58 24.39
C ILE A 7 -12.76 38.73 24.44
N PHE A 8 -11.93 38.87 25.47
CA PHE A 8 -10.72 38.07 25.62
C PHE A 8 -11.05 36.60 25.91
N ILE A 9 -12.05 36.33 26.77
CA ILE A 9 -12.54 34.99 27.06
C ILE A 9 -13.12 34.32 25.80
N PHE A 10 -13.88 35.07 25.00
CA PHE A 10 -14.46 34.56 23.76
C PHE A 10 -13.38 34.16 22.72
N ASN A 11 -12.26 34.89 22.62
CA ASN A 11 -11.18 34.55 21.73
C ASN A 11 -10.38 33.27 22.17
N VAL A 12 -10.30 32.98 23.46
CA VAL A 12 -9.65 31.76 23.98
C VAL A 12 -10.44 30.51 23.62
N PHE A 13 -11.77 30.59 23.44
CA PHE A 13 -12.59 29.46 22.99
C PHE A 13 -12.55 29.20 21.47
N LEU A 14 -11.95 30.07 20.67
CA LEU A 14 -11.79 29.91 19.22
C LEU A 14 -10.50 29.23 18.82
N VAL A 15 -9.68 28.72 19.73
CA VAL A 15 -8.51 27.92 19.42
C VAL A 15 -9.00 26.54 18.95
N ASN A 16 -9.31 26.43 17.67
CA ASN A 16 -9.50 25.15 17.05
C ASN A 16 -8.18 24.38 17.10
N ASN A 17 -8.15 23.23 17.79
CA ASN A 17 -7.05 22.30 17.69
C ASN A 17 -6.99 21.78 16.25
N SER A 18 -6.21 22.43 15.41
CA SER A 18 -5.89 21.93 14.08
C SER A 18 -4.89 20.79 14.25
N PHE A 19 -5.38 19.56 14.23
CA PHE A 19 -4.49 18.41 14.08
C PHE A 19 -3.98 18.41 12.65
N ALA A 20 -2.69 18.65 12.46
CA ALA A 20 -2.05 18.45 11.17
C ALA A 20 -2.19 16.97 10.82
N LEU A 21 -2.74 16.68 9.62
CA LEU A 21 -2.77 15.32 9.08
C LEU A 21 -1.33 14.88 8.82
N ILE A 22 -1.08 13.58 9.02
CA ILE A 22 0.21 12.99 8.73
C ILE A 22 0.55 13.14 7.26
N GLU A 23 1.72 13.73 6.97
CA GLU A 23 2.25 13.97 5.63
C GLU A 23 3.78 13.88 5.66
N ILE A 24 4.37 13.30 4.62
CA ILE A 24 5.81 13.16 4.46
C ILE A 24 6.30 14.29 3.56
N ASP A 25 7.15 15.17 4.10
CA ASP A 25 7.83 16.19 3.31
C ASP A 25 9.06 15.59 2.61
N ILE A 26 8.90 15.19 1.36
CA ILE A 26 9.95 14.58 0.54
C ILE A 26 11.03 15.57 0.04
N THR A 27 10.87 16.86 0.30
CA THR A 27 11.82 17.89 -0.15
C THR A 27 13.03 18.03 0.77
N ARG A 28 13.00 17.45 1.97
CA ARG A 28 14.09 17.50 2.94
C ARG A 28 15.12 16.42 2.69
N GLY A 29 16.39 16.77 2.64
CA GLY A 29 17.50 15.87 2.31
C GLY A 29 17.86 14.81 3.37
N ASN A 30 17.23 14.83 4.55
CA ASN A 30 17.40 13.82 5.61
C ASN A 30 16.02 13.50 6.21
N LEU A 31 15.44 12.40 5.76
CA LEU A 31 14.12 11.95 6.21
C LEU A 31 14.29 10.77 7.16
N ASP A 32 13.70 10.88 8.35
CA ASP A 32 13.42 9.70 9.16
C ASP A 32 12.21 8.97 8.52
N PRO A 33 12.39 7.71 8.07
CA PRO A 33 11.29 6.99 7.42
C PRO A 33 10.08 6.86 8.33
N LEU A 34 8.88 7.15 7.80
CA LEU A 34 7.62 7.11 8.53
C LEU A 34 7.32 5.69 9.05
N PRO A 35 7.23 5.47 10.37
CA PRO A 35 6.82 4.17 10.89
C PRO A 35 5.36 3.88 10.54
N ILE A 36 5.15 2.88 9.68
CA ILE A 36 3.82 2.46 9.21
C ILE A 36 3.55 1.00 9.59
N ALA A 37 2.39 0.74 10.15
CA ALA A 37 1.91 -0.61 10.38
C ALA A 37 0.98 -1.03 9.24
N VAL A 38 1.27 -2.15 8.59
CA VAL A 38 0.41 -2.75 7.58
C VAL A 38 -0.15 -4.04 8.15
N SER A 39 -1.38 -3.97 8.68
CA SER A 39 -2.04 -5.17 9.21
C SER A 39 -2.39 -6.12 8.06
N PRO A 40 -2.21 -7.44 8.22
CA PRO A 40 -2.82 -8.39 7.29
C PRO A 40 -4.30 -8.07 7.08
N LEU A 41 -4.78 -8.17 5.85
CA LEU A 41 -6.19 -7.92 5.58
C LEU A 41 -7.04 -9.08 6.14
N HIS A 42 -8.13 -8.73 6.80
CA HIS A 42 -9.09 -9.74 7.26
C HIS A 42 -9.74 -10.45 6.06
N VAL A 43 -9.78 -11.77 6.13
CA VAL A 43 -10.35 -12.60 5.06
C VAL A 43 -11.74 -13.05 5.48
N ASP A 44 -12.76 -12.45 4.88
CA ASP A 44 -14.18 -12.77 5.12
C ASP A 44 -14.70 -13.72 4.03
N VAL A 45 -14.16 -14.94 4.01
CA VAL A 45 -14.60 -15.99 3.07
C VAL A 45 -14.62 -17.36 3.74
N LYS A 46 -15.58 -18.17 3.33
CA LYS A 46 -15.72 -19.56 3.81
C LYS A 46 -14.89 -20.55 2.99
N SER A 47 -14.51 -20.18 1.76
CA SER A 47 -13.74 -21.05 0.86
C SER A 47 -12.25 -20.96 1.17
N GLU A 48 -11.57 -22.11 1.15
CA GLU A 48 -10.11 -22.17 1.34
C GLU A 48 -9.35 -21.84 0.07
N ASN A 49 -9.89 -22.22 -1.09
CA ASN A 49 -9.24 -22.03 -2.39
C ASN A 49 -10.27 -21.53 -3.42
N TYR A 50 -9.80 -20.69 -4.33
CA TYR A 50 -10.55 -20.24 -5.48
C TYR A 50 -9.61 -20.20 -6.69
N GLU A 51 -9.91 -21.02 -7.71
CA GLU A 51 -9.10 -21.12 -8.95
C GLU A 51 -7.58 -21.27 -8.69
N GLY A 52 -7.19 -22.07 -7.69
CA GLY A 52 -5.80 -22.28 -7.30
C GLY A 52 -5.19 -21.20 -6.40
N ILE A 53 -5.95 -20.17 -6.04
CA ILE A 53 -5.53 -19.13 -5.10
C ILE A 53 -5.97 -19.54 -3.69
N LYS A 54 -4.99 -19.55 -2.76
CA LYS A 54 -5.25 -19.82 -1.34
C LYS A 54 -5.81 -18.57 -0.67
N ILE A 55 -7.12 -18.46 -0.62
CA ILE A 55 -7.81 -17.24 -0.16
C ILE A 55 -7.45 -16.89 1.29
N LYS A 56 -7.25 -17.87 2.16
CA LYS A 56 -6.88 -17.63 3.57
C LYS A 56 -5.54 -16.93 3.73
N GLU A 57 -4.59 -17.17 2.80
CA GLU A 57 -3.25 -16.56 2.81
C GLU A 57 -3.26 -15.18 2.15
N LEU A 58 -4.29 -14.88 1.34
CA LEU A 58 -4.33 -13.70 0.48
C LEU A 58 -4.26 -12.36 1.26
N GLY A 59 -4.82 -12.33 2.46
CA GLY A 59 -4.74 -11.15 3.33
C GLY A 59 -3.30 -10.82 3.75
N GLU A 60 -2.50 -11.83 4.02
CA GLU A 60 -1.06 -11.74 4.31
C GLU A 60 -0.28 -11.34 3.06
N ASP A 61 -0.54 -11.99 1.93
CA ASP A 61 0.15 -11.75 0.67
C ASP A 61 -0.04 -10.32 0.18
N ILE A 62 -1.26 -9.79 0.26
CA ILE A 62 -1.55 -8.39 -0.10
C ILE A 62 -0.80 -7.43 0.82
N SER A 63 -0.86 -7.64 2.14
CA SER A 63 -0.17 -6.78 3.09
C SER A 63 1.34 -6.81 2.89
N LYS A 64 1.90 -7.98 2.56
CA LYS A 64 3.34 -8.13 2.28
C LYS A 64 3.77 -7.32 1.05
N ILE A 65 3.00 -7.34 -0.04
CA ILE A 65 3.30 -6.51 -1.23
C ILE A 65 3.29 -5.02 -0.86
N ILE A 66 2.30 -4.58 -0.08
CA ILE A 66 2.21 -3.19 0.36
C ILE A 66 3.43 -2.81 1.21
N GLU A 67 3.84 -3.67 2.14
CA GLU A 67 5.06 -3.49 2.96
C GLU A 67 6.32 -3.39 2.08
N ASP A 68 6.50 -4.33 1.15
CA ASP A 68 7.66 -4.39 0.27
C ASP A 68 7.72 -3.14 -0.64
N ASN A 69 6.57 -2.68 -1.17
CA ASN A 69 6.47 -1.44 -1.93
C ASN A 69 6.92 -0.24 -1.09
N PHE A 70 6.40 -0.09 0.11
CA PHE A 70 6.77 1.03 0.99
C PHE A 70 8.24 0.99 1.39
N LYS A 71 8.76 -0.20 1.72
CA LYS A 71 10.17 -0.38 2.06
C LYS A 71 11.09 0.03 0.92
N SER A 72 10.71 -0.24 -0.33
CA SER A 72 11.53 0.08 -1.51
C SER A 72 11.73 1.58 -1.73
N THR A 73 10.82 2.42 -1.23
CA THR A 73 10.92 3.88 -1.38
C THR A 73 11.94 4.53 -0.44
N GLY A 74 12.25 3.90 0.70
CA GLY A 74 13.04 4.51 1.76
C GLY A 74 12.32 5.61 2.56
N LEU A 75 11.08 5.98 2.18
CA LEU A 75 10.27 7.00 2.88
C LEU A 75 9.47 6.42 4.04
N PHE A 76 9.27 5.11 4.04
CA PHE A 76 8.48 4.41 5.04
C PHE A 76 9.33 3.35 5.75
N ASN A 77 8.99 3.11 7.00
CA ASN A 77 9.54 2.02 7.81
C ASN A 77 8.40 1.08 8.24
N PRO A 78 8.07 0.05 7.43
CA PRO A 78 7.06 -0.93 7.80
C PRO A 78 7.45 -1.66 9.08
N LEU A 79 6.54 -1.65 10.06
CA LEU A 79 6.76 -2.30 11.34
C LEU A 79 6.56 -3.81 11.25
N LYS A 80 7.33 -4.54 12.05
CA LYS A 80 7.26 -6.01 12.09
C LYS A 80 5.92 -6.48 12.65
N LYS A 81 5.29 -7.46 12.00
CA LYS A 81 3.98 -8.02 12.38
C LYS A 81 3.96 -8.66 13.76
N GLU A 82 5.11 -9.18 14.21
CA GLU A 82 5.26 -9.78 15.55
C GLU A 82 5.02 -8.77 16.67
N ALA A 83 5.12 -7.48 16.39
CA ALA A 83 4.83 -6.42 17.35
C ALA A 83 3.33 -6.08 17.42
N PHE A 84 2.50 -6.59 16.52
CA PHE A 84 1.08 -6.23 16.45
C PHE A 84 0.28 -6.94 17.54
N VAL A 85 -0.34 -6.16 18.42
CA VAL A 85 -1.17 -6.66 19.52
C VAL A 85 -2.59 -6.98 19.03
N GLN A 86 -3.11 -6.17 18.11
CA GLN A 86 -4.46 -6.30 17.61
C GLN A 86 -4.50 -7.18 16.36
N LYS A 87 -5.37 -8.20 16.39
CA LYS A 87 -5.55 -9.11 15.25
C LYS A 87 -6.33 -8.46 14.10
N PRO A 88 -6.14 -8.93 12.84
CA PRO A 88 -6.79 -8.37 11.64
C PRO A 88 -8.32 -8.39 11.69
N ASP A 89 -8.91 -9.44 12.27
CA ASP A 89 -10.37 -9.61 12.42
C ASP A 89 -11.05 -8.53 13.26
N ILE A 90 -10.28 -7.86 14.10
CA ILE A 90 -10.75 -6.73 14.93
C ILE A 90 -10.28 -5.39 14.34
N ALA A 91 -9.01 -5.32 13.92
CA ALA A 91 -8.39 -4.09 13.44
C ALA A 91 -9.10 -3.50 12.22
N HIS A 92 -9.66 -4.32 11.33
CA HIS A 92 -10.38 -3.85 10.14
C HIS A 92 -11.70 -3.16 10.44
N LEU A 93 -12.34 -3.42 11.59
CA LEU A 93 -13.57 -2.77 12.01
C LEU A 93 -13.29 -1.38 12.59
N LYS A 94 -12.54 -1.34 13.70
CA LYS A 94 -12.06 -0.13 14.34
C LYS A 94 -10.77 -0.43 15.10
N PRO A 95 -9.64 0.19 14.73
CA PRO A 95 -8.39 -0.03 15.44
C PRO A 95 -8.45 0.55 16.86
N ARG A 96 -7.81 -0.13 17.81
CA ARG A 96 -7.51 0.43 19.12
C ARG A 96 -6.22 1.23 18.99
N PHE A 97 -6.33 2.53 18.78
CA PHE A 97 -5.21 3.42 18.44
C PHE A 97 -4.06 3.35 19.44
N GLU A 98 -4.35 3.14 20.72
CA GLU A 98 -3.34 3.04 21.77
C GLU A 98 -2.38 1.86 21.55
N ASP A 99 -2.89 0.69 21.15
CA ASP A 99 -2.09 -0.51 20.89
C ASP A 99 -1.06 -0.25 19.78
N TRP A 100 -1.45 0.49 18.76
CA TRP A 100 -0.59 0.84 17.63
C TRP A 100 0.43 1.94 17.96
N ARG A 101 0.05 2.90 18.83
CA ARG A 101 0.98 3.93 19.32
C ARG A 101 2.05 3.34 20.24
N LEU A 102 1.75 2.33 21.02
CA LEU A 102 2.74 1.65 21.87
C LEU A 102 3.91 1.09 21.05
N ILE A 103 3.66 0.61 19.86
CA ILE A 103 4.71 0.13 18.94
C ILE A 103 5.29 1.24 18.06
N LYS A 104 4.97 2.52 18.36
CA LYS A 104 5.44 3.73 17.67
C LYS A 104 5.01 3.83 16.21
N ALA A 105 3.93 3.17 15.81
CA ALA A 105 3.33 3.42 14.50
C ALA A 105 2.76 4.84 14.45
N GLN A 106 2.96 5.51 13.31
CA GLN A 106 2.36 6.81 13.01
C GLN A 106 1.17 6.67 12.05
N ALA A 107 1.28 5.75 11.10
CA ALA A 107 0.20 5.38 10.20
C ALA A 107 -0.13 3.89 10.34
N LEU A 108 -1.40 3.54 10.08
CA LEU A 108 -1.86 2.16 10.09
C LEU A 108 -2.73 1.89 8.86
N VAL A 109 -2.41 0.80 8.17
CA VAL A 109 -3.23 0.25 7.10
C VAL A 109 -3.98 -0.95 7.63
N THR A 110 -5.30 -0.94 7.49
CA THR A 110 -6.18 -2.08 7.79
C THR A 110 -7.08 -2.35 6.60
N GLY A 111 -7.69 -3.52 6.56
CA GLY A 111 -8.65 -3.81 5.52
C GLY A 111 -9.25 -5.20 5.63
N LYS A 112 -10.10 -5.51 4.68
CA LYS A 112 -10.69 -6.83 4.53
C LYS A 112 -10.83 -7.21 3.07
N LEU A 113 -10.92 -8.50 2.82
CA LEU A 113 -11.26 -9.03 1.51
C LEU A 113 -12.39 -10.04 1.62
N LEU A 114 -13.19 -10.08 0.58
CA LEU A 114 -14.29 -11.05 0.43
C LEU A 114 -14.44 -11.45 -1.03
N ILE A 115 -14.97 -12.65 -1.25
CA ILE A 115 -15.36 -13.11 -2.59
C ILE A 115 -16.88 -13.16 -2.66
N THR A 116 -17.44 -12.47 -3.65
CA THR A 116 -18.87 -12.44 -3.94
C THR A 116 -19.05 -12.58 -5.45
N ASP A 117 -19.90 -13.52 -5.87
CA ASP A 117 -20.20 -13.80 -7.28
C ASP A 117 -18.94 -13.98 -8.16
N GLY A 118 -17.96 -14.72 -7.63
CA GLY A 118 -16.68 -14.97 -8.31
C GLY A 118 -15.76 -13.76 -8.44
N LYS A 119 -16.10 -12.63 -7.82
CA LYS A 119 -15.27 -11.42 -7.79
C LYS A 119 -14.63 -11.22 -6.42
N LEU A 120 -13.39 -10.82 -6.42
CA LEU A 120 -12.64 -10.41 -5.23
C LEU A 120 -12.89 -8.94 -4.97
N LYS A 121 -13.45 -8.62 -3.80
CA LYS A 121 -13.56 -7.26 -3.29
C LYS A 121 -12.53 -7.06 -2.18
N ILE A 122 -11.69 -6.03 -2.30
CA ILE A 122 -10.68 -5.66 -1.34
C ILE A 122 -11.01 -4.25 -0.85
N GLU A 123 -11.22 -4.11 0.45
CA GLU A 123 -11.43 -2.82 1.12
C GLU A 123 -10.21 -2.52 1.98
N PHE A 124 -9.69 -1.29 1.91
CA PHE A 124 -8.63 -0.84 2.80
C PHE A 124 -8.95 0.51 3.42
N ARG A 125 -8.32 0.77 4.55
CA ARG A 125 -8.37 2.03 5.29
C ARG A 125 -6.99 2.43 5.75
N LEU A 126 -6.69 3.70 5.60
CA LEU A 126 -5.50 4.33 6.14
C LEU A 126 -5.89 5.20 7.33
N TRP A 127 -5.22 5.00 8.44
CA TRP A 127 -5.46 5.71 9.69
C TRP A 127 -4.24 6.56 10.07
N ASP A 128 -4.49 7.79 10.44
CA ASP A 128 -3.55 8.64 11.17
C ASP A 128 -3.70 8.33 12.66
N LEU A 129 -2.65 7.77 13.26
CA LEU A 129 -2.69 7.32 14.65
C LEU A 129 -2.54 8.47 15.65
N ALA A 130 -1.90 9.58 15.27
CA ALA A 130 -1.80 10.77 16.09
C ALA A 130 -3.15 11.50 16.14
N ALA A 131 -3.74 11.76 14.98
CA ALA A 131 -5.04 12.39 14.86
C ALA A 131 -6.22 11.47 15.23
N THR A 132 -5.99 10.16 15.39
CA THR A 132 -7.05 9.16 15.68
C THR A 132 -8.15 9.17 14.62
N LYS A 133 -7.76 9.32 13.35
CA LYS A 133 -8.68 9.59 12.25
C LYS A 133 -8.39 8.69 11.05
N GLU A 134 -9.47 8.21 10.39
CA GLU A 134 -9.40 7.64 9.06
C GLU A 134 -9.09 8.74 8.05
N THR A 135 -8.05 8.56 7.25
CA THR A 135 -7.63 9.55 6.24
C THR A 135 -8.01 9.13 4.84
N THR A 136 -8.13 7.83 4.60
CA THR A 136 -8.51 7.25 3.31
C THR A 136 -9.24 5.93 3.54
N ALA A 137 -10.34 5.72 2.82
CA ALA A 137 -11.04 4.43 2.75
C ALA A 137 -11.48 4.20 1.30
N LEU A 138 -11.02 3.11 0.69
CA LEU A 138 -11.36 2.74 -0.68
C LEU A 138 -11.66 1.24 -0.77
N ALA A 139 -12.40 0.87 -1.81
CA ALA A 139 -12.71 -0.50 -2.14
C ALA A 139 -12.47 -0.75 -3.63
N PHE A 140 -11.89 -1.90 -3.94
CA PHE A 140 -11.63 -2.36 -5.30
C PHE A 140 -12.34 -3.69 -5.53
N THR A 141 -12.94 -3.85 -6.71
CA THR A 141 -13.54 -5.11 -7.14
C THR A 141 -12.84 -5.58 -8.40
N THR A 142 -12.36 -6.83 -8.38
CA THR A 142 -11.58 -7.41 -9.48
C THR A 142 -11.82 -8.91 -9.59
N THR A 143 -11.19 -9.56 -10.58
CA THR A 143 -11.07 -11.01 -10.59
C THR A 143 -10.03 -11.46 -9.57
N PRO A 144 -10.17 -12.63 -8.94
CA PRO A 144 -9.19 -13.10 -7.95
C PRO A 144 -7.75 -13.14 -8.47
N SER A 145 -7.53 -13.46 -9.75
CA SER A 145 -6.19 -13.47 -10.37
C SER A 145 -5.46 -12.11 -10.39
N ASN A 146 -6.20 -11.00 -10.27
CA ASN A 146 -5.64 -9.64 -10.30
C ASN A 146 -5.30 -9.07 -8.91
N TRP A 147 -5.32 -9.88 -7.86
CA TRP A 147 -5.12 -9.43 -6.49
C TRP A 147 -3.80 -8.67 -6.27
N ARG A 148 -2.71 -9.11 -6.92
CA ARG A 148 -1.40 -8.44 -6.84
C ARG A 148 -1.46 -7.01 -7.35
N ARG A 149 -2.09 -6.81 -8.52
CA ARG A 149 -2.27 -5.48 -9.09
C ARG A 149 -3.04 -4.56 -8.14
N VAL A 150 -4.09 -5.08 -7.48
CA VAL A 150 -4.83 -4.28 -6.49
C VAL A 150 -3.96 -3.92 -5.29
N ALA A 151 -3.04 -4.80 -4.84
CA ALA A 151 -2.10 -4.47 -3.78
C ALA A 151 -1.18 -3.29 -4.18
N HIS A 152 -0.69 -3.25 -5.42
CA HIS A 152 0.08 -2.12 -5.95
C HIS A 152 -0.75 -0.84 -6.03
N ILE A 153 -1.99 -0.91 -6.53
CA ILE A 153 -2.91 0.26 -6.57
C ILE A 153 -3.19 0.79 -5.15
N ILE A 154 -3.36 -0.08 -4.16
CA ILE A 154 -3.51 0.34 -2.75
C ILE A 154 -2.25 1.08 -2.29
N SER A 155 -1.07 0.55 -2.61
CA SER A 155 0.20 1.21 -2.28
C SER A 155 0.30 2.60 -2.92
N ASP A 156 -0.10 2.75 -4.19
CA ASP A 156 -0.14 4.04 -4.89
C ASP A 156 -1.06 5.04 -4.16
N LYS A 157 -2.26 4.61 -3.78
CA LYS A 157 -3.22 5.49 -3.10
C LYS A 157 -2.78 5.92 -1.71
N ILE A 158 -2.08 5.04 -0.98
CA ILE A 158 -1.52 5.37 0.32
C ILE A 158 -0.30 6.30 0.15
N TYR A 159 0.58 6.00 -0.82
CA TYR A 159 1.73 6.82 -1.14
C TYR A 159 1.32 8.25 -1.50
N GLU A 160 0.39 8.39 -2.46
CA GLU A 160 -0.17 9.67 -2.88
C GLU A 160 -0.77 10.46 -1.69
N ARG A 161 -1.51 9.76 -0.81
CA ARG A 161 -2.13 10.39 0.36
C ARG A 161 -1.12 10.89 1.39
N LEU A 162 0.02 10.20 1.56
CA LEU A 162 1.01 10.52 2.58
C LEU A 162 2.15 11.42 2.08
N THR A 163 2.39 11.48 0.77
CA THR A 163 3.48 12.27 0.17
C THR A 163 3.00 13.43 -0.69
N GLY A 164 1.73 13.40 -1.13
CA GLY A 164 1.20 14.36 -2.11
C GLY A 164 1.63 14.07 -3.55
N GLU A 165 2.50 13.08 -3.79
CA GLU A 165 3.00 12.71 -5.11
C GLU A 165 2.30 11.47 -5.65
N GLU A 166 2.18 11.37 -6.97
CA GLU A 166 1.56 10.21 -7.62
C GLU A 166 2.35 8.92 -7.34
N GLY A 167 1.62 7.84 -7.00
CA GLY A 167 2.21 6.52 -6.81
C GLY A 167 2.66 5.88 -8.12
N TYR A 168 3.62 4.96 -8.06
CA TYR A 168 4.22 4.30 -9.23
C TYR A 168 4.32 2.78 -9.11
N PHE A 169 3.69 2.18 -8.09
CA PHE A 169 3.79 0.73 -7.85
C PHE A 169 2.96 -0.10 -8.84
N ASP A 170 1.80 0.41 -9.35
CA ASP A 170 1.04 -0.24 -10.42
C ASP A 170 1.64 0.08 -11.80
N THR A 171 2.95 -0.10 -11.94
CA THR A 171 3.67 0.09 -13.20
C THR A 171 4.31 -1.20 -13.68
N ARG A 172 4.76 -1.24 -14.93
CA ARG A 172 5.41 -2.38 -15.54
C ARG A 172 6.73 -2.00 -16.15
N ILE A 173 7.65 -2.97 -16.11
CA ILE A 173 8.98 -2.86 -16.70
C ILE A 173 9.00 -3.70 -17.98
N ILE A 174 9.32 -3.06 -19.10
CA ILE A 174 9.63 -3.77 -20.34
C ILE A 174 11.16 -3.85 -20.51
N TYR A 175 11.69 -5.00 -20.82
CA TYR A 175 13.12 -5.22 -20.91
C TYR A 175 13.50 -6.31 -21.92
N VAL A 176 14.78 -6.38 -22.28
CA VAL A 176 15.34 -7.46 -23.10
C VAL A 176 15.94 -8.50 -22.18
N ALA A 177 15.33 -9.67 -22.14
CA ALA A 177 15.87 -10.84 -21.44
C ALA A 177 16.89 -11.54 -22.35
N GLU A 178 18.10 -11.75 -21.85
CA GLU A 178 19.16 -12.45 -22.56
C GLU A 178 19.45 -13.82 -21.94
N SER A 179 19.66 -14.83 -22.77
CA SER A 179 20.04 -16.16 -22.35
C SER A 179 21.00 -16.81 -23.36
N GLY A 180 21.64 -17.90 -22.96
CA GLY A 180 22.60 -18.63 -23.80
C GLY A 180 24.05 -18.12 -23.69
N PRO A 181 25.01 -18.81 -24.36
CA PRO A 181 26.41 -18.44 -24.35
C PRO A 181 26.66 -17.11 -25.05
N LYS A 182 27.82 -16.50 -24.77
CA LYS A 182 28.14 -15.14 -25.25
C LYS A 182 28.06 -15.00 -26.78
N GLU A 183 28.45 -16.06 -27.49
CA GLU A 183 28.53 -16.11 -28.96
C GLU A 183 27.14 -16.39 -29.61
N GLN A 184 26.15 -16.85 -28.82
CA GLN A 184 24.85 -17.27 -29.33
C GLN A 184 23.74 -16.79 -28.35
N ARG A 185 23.72 -15.48 -28.05
CA ARG A 185 22.72 -14.89 -27.18
C ARG A 185 21.34 -14.89 -27.83
N ILE A 186 20.38 -15.50 -27.11
CA ILE A 186 18.98 -15.41 -27.47
C ILE A 186 18.41 -14.20 -26.69
N LYS A 187 17.83 -13.24 -27.40
CA LYS A 187 17.21 -12.04 -26.84
C LYS A 187 15.71 -12.11 -27.00
N LYS A 188 14.98 -11.92 -25.90
CA LYS A 188 13.54 -11.93 -25.90
C LYS A 188 13.03 -10.62 -25.28
N LEU A 189 11.99 -10.05 -25.89
CA LEU A 189 11.25 -8.99 -25.25
C LEU A 189 10.43 -9.58 -24.09
N ALA A 190 10.54 -9.00 -22.92
CA ALA A 190 9.81 -9.42 -21.73
C ALA A 190 9.20 -8.22 -21.02
N ILE A 191 8.12 -8.48 -20.29
CA ILE A 191 7.44 -7.52 -19.43
C ILE A 191 7.24 -8.16 -18.05
N MET A 192 7.35 -7.36 -17.01
CA MET A 192 7.09 -7.76 -15.63
C MET A 192 6.48 -6.63 -14.84
N ASP A 193 5.91 -6.94 -13.68
CA ASP A 193 5.51 -5.92 -12.70
C ASP A 193 6.77 -5.23 -12.12
N GLN A 194 6.61 -4.06 -11.54
CA GLN A 194 7.75 -3.26 -11.05
C GLN A 194 8.56 -3.97 -9.95
N ASP A 195 7.95 -4.93 -9.23
CA ASP A 195 8.58 -5.74 -8.20
C ASP A 195 9.23 -7.05 -8.72
N GLY A 196 9.30 -7.21 -10.06
CA GLY A 196 9.88 -8.36 -10.72
C GLY A 196 8.96 -9.58 -10.86
N ALA A 197 7.71 -9.48 -10.42
CA ALA A 197 6.74 -10.57 -10.56
C ALA A 197 6.07 -10.58 -11.95
N ASN A 198 5.28 -11.64 -12.22
CA ASN A 198 4.45 -11.77 -13.43
C ASN A 198 5.25 -11.64 -14.75
N ILE A 199 6.47 -12.17 -14.81
CA ILE A 199 7.28 -12.12 -16.02
C ILE A 199 6.56 -12.83 -17.18
N LYS A 200 6.43 -12.11 -18.31
CA LYS A 200 5.90 -12.64 -19.57
C LYS A 200 6.85 -12.34 -20.70
N TYR A 201 7.22 -13.37 -21.46
CA TYR A 201 7.95 -13.20 -22.71
C TYR A 201 6.99 -12.85 -23.84
N LEU A 202 7.25 -11.75 -24.53
CA LEU A 202 6.41 -11.23 -25.62
C LEU A 202 6.91 -11.71 -26.99
N THR A 203 8.19 -12.16 -27.09
CA THR A 203 8.78 -12.70 -28.33
C THR A 203 9.45 -14.04 -28.04
N LEU A 204 9.65 -14.84 -29.11
CA LEU A 204 10.24 -16.17 -29.03
C LEU A 204 11.78 -16.16 -29.02
N GLY A 205 12.41 -15.04 -29.38
CA GLY A 205 13.88 -14.92 -29.45
C GLY A 205 14.48 -15.13 -30.84
N ASN A 206 13.65 -15.22 -31.88
CA ASN A 206 14.05 -15.33 -33.28
C ASN A 206 14.22 -13.94 -33.95
N GLU A 207 13.95 -12.89 -33.20
CA GLU A 207 13.94 -11.51 -33.70
C GLU A 207 15.01 -10.68 -33.00
N LEU A 208 15.52 -9.67 -33.70
CA LEU A 208 16.40 -8.68 -33.09
C LEU A 208 15.57 -7.75 -32.20
N VAL A 209 15.80 -7.83 -30.89
CA VAL A 209 15.13 -6.95 -29.91
C VAL A 209 16.16 -6.00 -29.33
N LEU A 210 15.93 -4.69 -29.50
CA LEU A 210 16.77 -3.61 -28.99
C LEU A 210 15.91 -2.55 -28.30
N THR A 211 16.39 -1.97 -27.22
CA THR A 211 15.87 -0.75 -26.56
C THR A 211 14.33 -0.62 -26.54
N PRO A 212 13.61 -1.54 -25.87
CA PRO A 212 12.16 -1.47 -25.86
C PRO A 212 11.66 -0.20 -25.14
N ARG A 213 10.53 0.33 -25.62
CA ARG A 213 9.85 1.47 -24.99
C ARG A 213 8.34 1.27 -25.07
N PHE A 214 7.63 1.75 -24.09
CA PHE A 214 6.18 1.91 -24.21
C PHE A 214 5.87 3.05 -25.19
N ASN A 215 4.80 2.89 -25.95
CA ASN A 215 4.26 3.99 -26.73
C ASN A 215 3.45 4.91 -25.79
N PRO A 216 3.60 6.25 -25.89
CA PRO A 216 2.82 7.21 -25.10
C PRO A 216 1.33 7.07 -25.37
#